data_392db97684b912b8b0c93eb502b0ef72
#
_entry.id   392db97684b912b8b0c93eb502b0ef72
#
_cell.length_a   1.000
_cell.length_b   1.000
_cell.length_c   1.000
_cell.angle_alpha   90.00
_cell.angle_beta   90.00
_cell.angle_gamma   90.00
#
_symmetry.space_group_name_H-M   'P 1'
#
loop_
_entity.id
_entity.type
_entity.pdbx_description
1 polymer ?
#
loop_
_entity_poly.entity_id
_entity_poly.type
_entity_poly.pdbx_seq_one_letter_code
_entity_poly.pdbx_strand_id
1 'polypeptide(L)'
;MEKRVRLYAFDYNEVRTYLWAALFVVCNMALPQVAHLVPQGGIIFAPLSLVILVGACKLGWKTALLAAVFSPLVNNIIFGMPAWDVLPIMAVKLAVLAIAAGLAVQRMQDVTLWLLCSVVLISEMLGGLAATIADFTIGWPGLLLQVVGGYLIVNRIWKW
;
A
#
# COMPACT_ATOMS: atom_id res chain seq x y z
N MET A 1 4.45 -24.56 -15.03
CA MET A 1 4.57 -23.25 -15.72
C MET A 1 4.46 -22.16 -14.66
N GLU A 2 5.58 -21.71 -14.12
CA GLU A 2 5.62 -20.55 -13.23
C GLU A 2 5.24 -19.30 -14.02
N LYS A 3 4.11 -18.72 -13.67
CA LYS A 3 3.67 -17.45 -14.24
C LYS A 3 4.47 -16.33 -13.57
N ARG A 4 5.64 -16.01 -14.11
CA ARG A 4 6.37 -14.81 -13.69
C ARG A 4 5.48 -13.59 -13.89
N VAL A 5 5.26 -12.85 -12.82
CA VAL A 5 4.51 -11.60 -12.87
C VAL A 5 5.36 -10.58 -13.62
N ARG A 6 4.83 -9.96 -14.68
CA ARG A 6 5.53 -8.86 -15.34
C ARG A 6 5.62 -7.68 -14.37
N LEU A 7 6.83 -7.35 -13.98
CA LEU A 7 7.14 -6.24 -13.09
C LEU A 7 7.62 -5.06 -13.93
N TYR A 8 6.99 -3.93 -13.79
CA TYR A 8 7.46 -2.67 -14.36
C TYR A 8 8.25 -1.94 -13.27
N ALA A 9 9.55 -2.18 -13.16
CA ALA A 9 10.40 -1.44 -12.25
C ALA A 9 10.77 -0.08 -12.87
N PHE A 10 9.92 0.91 -12.74
CA PHE A 10 10.18 2.26 -13.24
C PHE A 10 11.23 2.98 -12.42
N ASP A 11 12.06 3.79 -13.07
CA ASP A 11 13.08 4.62 -12.42
C ASP A 11 12.61 6.07 -12.27
N TYR A 12 13.24 6.82 -11.35
CA TYR A 12 12.96 8.25 -11.14
C TYR A 12 13.23 9.12 -12.39
N ASN A 13 14.03 8.66 -13.34
CA ASN A 13 14.28 9.33 -14.62
C ASN A 13 13.11 9.18 -15.61
N GLU A 14 12.13 8.33 -15.32
CA GLU A 14 11.00 8.08 -16.21
C GLU A 14 9.78 8.89 -15.81
N VAL A 15 9.20 9.63 -16.73
CA VAL A 15 7.95 10.37 -16.53
C VAL A 15 6.81 9.44 -16.08
N ARG A 16 6.82 8.19 -16.54
CA ARG A 16 5.83 7.16 -16.16
C ARG A 16 5.77 6.91 -14.67
N THR A 17 6.92 6.99 -13.95
CA THR A 17 6.99 6.87 -12.49
C THR A 17 6.09 7.88 -11.81
N TYR A 18 6.16 9.13 -12.23
CA TYR A 18 5.38 10.22 -11.65
C TYR A 18 3.89 10.16 -12.03
N LEU A 19 3.58 9.79 -13.28
CA LEU A 19 2.20 9.63 -13.73
C LEU A 19 1.48 8.51 -12.95
N TRP A 20 2.13 7.36 -12.78
CA TRP A 20 1.58 6.27 -11.98
C TRP A 20 1.50 6.61 -10.49
N ALA A 21 2.51 7.28 -9.94
CA ALA A 21 2.47 7.76 -8.56
C ALA A 21 1.29 8.73 -8.34
N ALA A 22 1.09 9.68 -9.25
CA ALA A 22 -0.04 10.61 -9.20
C ALA A 22 -1.39 9.88 -9.29
N LEU A 23 -1.51 8.90 -10.19
CA LEU A 23 -2.72 8.07 -10.29
C LEU A 23 -3.01 7.33 -8.97
N PHE A 24 -2.00 6.75 -8.34
CA PHE A 24 -2.16 6.09 -7.05
C PHE A 24 -2.52 7.06 -5.93
N VAL A 25 -1.98 8.29 -5.94
CA VAL A 25 -2.39 9.34 -5.00
C VAL A 25 -3.88 9.63 -5.17
N VAL A 26 -4.36 9.80 -6.42
CA VAL A 26 -5.79 10.02 -6.70
C VAL A 26 -6.65 8.83 -6.23
N CYS A 27 -6.23 7.60 -6.50
CA CYS A 27 -6.92 6.41 -5.98
C CYS A 27 -6.96 6.41 -4.45
N ASN A 28 -5.85 6.77 -3.81
CA ASN A 28 -5.73 6.87 -2.36
C ASN A 28 -6.48 8.06 -1.75
N MET A 29 -6.91 9.01 -2.55
CA MET A 29 -7.87 10.05 -2.12
C MET A 29 -9.31 9.53 -2.17
N ALA A 30 -9.67 8.82 -3.22
CA ALA A 30 -11.04 8.35 -3.44
C ALA A 30 -11.42 7.17 -2.51
N LEU A 31 -10.54 6.19 -2.39
CA LEU A 31 -10.85 4.95 -1.65
C LEU A 31 -11.11 5.17 -0.15
N PRO A 32 -10.36 6.00 0.60
CA PRO A 32 -10.68 6.29 1.98
C PRO A 32 -12.04 6.95 2.16
N GLN A 33 -12.46 7.82 1.22
CA GLN A 33 -13.77 8.46 1.29
C GLN A 33 -14.90 7.43 1.22
N VAL A 34 -14.75 6.42 0.37
CA VAL A 34 -15.71 5.29 0.30
C VAL A 34 -15.65 4.45 1.59
N ALA A 35 -14.45 4.19 2.11
CA ALA A 35 -14.28 3.44 3.34
C ALA A 35 -14.90 4.16 4.55
N HIS A 36 -14.83 5.48 4.61
CA HIS A 36 -15.42 6.30 5.68
C HIS A 36 -16.96 6.32 5.69
N LEU A 37 -17.64 5.80 4.67
CA LEU A 37 -19.08 5.55 4.72
C LEU A 37 -19.46 4.50 5.79
N VAL A 38 -18.49 3.68 6.20
CA VAL A 38 -18.63 2.72 7.29
C VAL A 38 -17.92 3.28 8.53
N PRO A 39 -18.54 3.23 9.74
CA PRO A 39 -17.87 3.64 10.96
C PRO A 39 -16.51 2.93 11.12
N GLN A 40 -15.45 3.69 11.38
CA GLN A 40 -14.06 3.21 11.46
C GLN A 40 -13.52 2.51 10.19
N GLY A 41 -14.17 2.68 9.04
CA GLY A 41 -13.83 1.99 7.80
C GLY A 41 -12.40 2.28 7.31
N GLY A 42 -11.84 3.42 7.65
CA GLY A 42 -10.43 3.74 7.35
C GLY A 42 -9.44 2.78 8.01
N ILE A 43 -9.71 2.36 9.26
CA ILE A 43 -8.91 1.38 9.99
C ILE A 43 -9.26 -0.04 9.53
N ILE A 44 -10.58 -0.32 9.40
CA ILE A 44 -11.08 -1.66 9.04
C ILE A 44 -10.56 -2.12 7.69
N PHE A 45 -10.57 -1.26 6.67
CA PHE A 45 -10.21 -1.65 5.30
C PHE A 45 -8.79 -1.28 4.89
N ALA A 46 -8.14 -0.36 5.61
CA ALA A 46 -6.79 0.15 5.31
C ALA A 46 -6.53 0.38 3.79
N PRO A 47 -7.39 1.12 3.08
CA PRO A 47 -7.38 1.19 1.62
C PRO A 47 -6.09 1.77 1.04
N LEU A 48 -5.44 2.70 1.76
CA LEU A 48 -4.17 3.28 1.34
C LEU A 48 -3.08 2.21 1.24
N SER A 49 -3.00 1.33 2.22
CA SER A 49 -1.98 0.28 2.26
C SER A 49 -2.15 -0.72 1.13
N LEU A 50 -3.40 -1.07 0.78
CA LEU A 50 -3.68 -1.98 -0.35
C LEU A 50 -3.18 -1.41 -1.67
N VAL A 51 -3.47 -0.15 -1.96
CA VAL A 51 -3.06 0.51 -3.22
C VAL A 51 -1.54 0.61 -3.30
N ILE A 52 -0.88 1.00 -2.20
CA ILE A 52 0.58 1.07 -2.14
C ILE A 52 1.22 -0.31 -2.34
N LEU A 53 0.69 -1.35 -1.70
CA LEU A 53 1.17 -2.73 -1.85
C LEU A 53 1.08 -3.20 -3.31
N VAL A 54 -0.07 -3.01 -3.96
CA VAL A 54 -0.27 -3.36 -5.37
C VAL A 54 0.67 -2.57 -6.28
N GLY A 55 0.82 -1.27 -6.03
CA GLY A 55 1.74 -0.40 -6.75
C GLY A 55 3.19 -0.85 -6.63
N ALA A 56 3.63 -1.18 -5.42
CA ALA A 56 4.98 -1.66 -5.15
C ALA A 56 5.27 -2.99 -5.87
N CYS A 57 4.30 -3.91 -5.86
CA CYS A 57 4.43 -5.21 -6.52
C CYS A 57 4.45 -5.11 -8.05
N LYS A 58 3.78 -4.13 -8.65
CA LYS A 58 3.64 -4.03 -10.13
C LYS A 58 4.58 -3.02 -10.75
N LEU A 59 4.72 -1.85 -10.15
CA LEU A 59 5.42 -0.69 -10.72
C LEU A 59 6.77 -0.43 -10.04
N GLY A 60 7.07 -1.22 -9.01
CA GLY A 60 8.31 -1.10 -8.26
C GLY A 60 8.22 -0.13 -7.08
N TRP A 61 9.20 -0.28 -6.17
CA TRP A 61 9.21 0.45 -4.90
C TRP A 61 9.33 1.98 -5.07
N LYS A 62 10.00 2.46 -6.12
CA LYS A 62 10.21 3.91 -6.36
C LYS A 62 8.89 4.64 -6.62
N THR A 63 8.05 4.10 -7.50
CA THR A 63 6.72 4.64 -7.80
C THR A 63 5.81 4.56 -6.57
N ALA A 64 5.80 3.42 -5.89
CA ALA A 64 4.98 3.20 -4.71
C ALA A 64 5.43 4.07 -3.53
N LEU A 65 6.72 4.34 -3.37
CA LEU A 65 7.26 5.22 -2.33
C LEU A 65 6.77 6.66 -2.50
N LEU A 66 6.78 7.19 -3.71
CA LEU A 66 6.21 8.51 -4.00
C LEU A 66 4.72 8.56 -3.59
N ALA A 67 3.94 7.57 -4.02
CA ALA A 67 2.54 7.49 -3.64
C ALA A 67 2.35 7.32 -2.11
N ALA A 68 3.21 6.54 -1.44
CA ALA A 68 3.16 6.31 0.01
C ALA A 68 3.37 7.58 0.83
N VAL A 69 4.25 8.47 0.38
CA VAL A 69 4.52 9.74 1.07
C VAL A 69 3.46 10.78 0.74
N PHE A 70 3.12 10.93 -0.54
CA PHE A 70 2.21 11.99 -0.97
C PHE A 70 0.73 11.68 -0.67
N SER A 71 0.29 10.42 -0.68
CA SER A 71 -1.11 10.08 -0.43
C SER A 71 -1.62 10.55 0.94
N PRO A 72 -0.99 10.21 2.08
CA PRO A 72 -1.47 10.66 3.38
C PRO A 72 -1.34 12.19 3.53
N LEU A 73 -0.32 12.80 2.96
CA LEU A 73 -0.12 14.25 3.00
C LEU A 73 -1.25 15.00 2.26
N VAL A 74 -1.56 14.58 1.04
CA VAL A 74 -2.63 15.19 0.23
C VAL A 74 -4.01 14.95 0.88
N ASN A 75 -4.25 13.74 1.41
CA ASN A 75 -5.47 13.44 2.15
C ASN A 75 -5.62 14.33 3.40
N ASN A 76 -4.54 14.57 4.14
CA ASN A 76 -4.56 15.46 5.29
C ASN A 76 -4.89 16.91 4.88
N ILE A 77 -4.26 17.43 3.83
CA ILE A 77 -4.47 18.81 3.36
C ILE A 77 -5.91 19.01 2.86
N ILE A 78 -6.47 18.06 2.12
CA ILE A 78 -7.77 18.21 1.46
C ILE A 78 -8.93 17.82 2.39
N PHE A 79 -8.78 16.75 3.15
CA PHE A 79 -9.85 16.16 3.95
C PHE A 79 -9.62 16.25 5.46
N GLY A 80 -8.45 16.74 5.90
CA GLY A 80 -8.07 16.80 7.31
C GLY A 80 -7.76 15.43 7.93
N MET A 81 -7.63 14.39 7.13
CA MET A 81 -7.36 13.01 7.59
C MET A 81 -6.22 12.36 6.78
N PRO A 82 -5.31 11.64 7.42
CA PRO A 82 -5.15 11.40 8.86
C PRO A 82 -4.79 12.68 9.63
N ALA A 83 -5.01 12.70 10.95
CA ALA A 83 -4.62 13.83 11.80
C ALA A 83 -3.08 14.05 11.77
N TRP A 84 -2.62 15.28 12.05
CA TRP A 84 -1.21 15.65 11.93
C TRP A 84 -0.26 14.84 12.82
N ASP A 85 -0.73 14.38 13.98
CA ASP A 85 0.01 13.54 14.92
C ASP A 85 0.19 12.10 14.40
N VAL A 86 -0.77 11.59 13.63
CA VAL A 86 -0.74 10.24 13.05
C VAL A 86 -0.03 10.20 11.71
N LEU A 87 -0.02 11.32 10.97
CA LEU A 87 0.50 11.42 9.61
C LEU A 87 1.94 10.93 9.46
N PRO A 88 2.92 11.31 10.30
CA PRO A 88 4.31 10.86 10.16
C PRO A 88 4.45 9.35 10.31
N ILE A 89 3.76 8.77 11.30
CA ILE A 89 3.77 7.32 11.57
C ILE A 89 3.19 6.57 10.38
N MET A 90 2.06 7.06 9.86
CA MET A 90 1.40 6.47 8.69
C MET A 90 2.26 6.54 7.43
N ALA A 91 2.90 7.69 7.19
CA ALA A 91 3.79 7.85 6.05
C ALA A 91 5.00 6.90 6.11
N VAL A 92 5.61 6.73 7.30
CA VAL A 92 6.70 5.78 7.52
C VAL A 92 6.22 4.33 7.29
N LYS A 93 5.07 3.95 7.85
CA LYS A 93 4.45 2.62 7.64
C LYS A 93 4.28 2.31 6.15
N LEU A 94 3.65 3.22 5.42
CA LEU A 94 3.42 3.07 3.98
C LEU A 94 4.72 3.07 3.17
N ALA A 95 5.70 3.88 3.54
CA ALA A 95 7.01 3.92 2.89
C ALA A 95 7.76 2.57 3.06
N VAL A 96 7.76 2.03 4.27
CA VAL A 96 8.35 0.71 4.52
C VAL A 96 7.61 -0.39 3.76
N LEU A 97 6.28 -0.35 3.74
CA LEU A 97 5.47 -1.27 2.94
C LEU A 97 5.87 -1.21 1.45
N ALA A 98 5.99 0.01 0.89
CA ALA A 98 6.37 0.22 -0.51
C ALA A 98 7.77 -0.33 -0.83
N ILE A 99 8.75 -0.02 0.02
CA ILE A 99 10.13 -0.46 -0.17
C ILE A 99 10.24 -1.98 0.00
N ALA A 100 9.72 -2.52 1.10
CA ALA A 100 9.81 -3.95 1.41
C ALA A 100 9.10 -4.80 0.35
N ALA A 101 7.86 -4.44 -0.03
CA ALA A 101 7.12 -5.15 -1.06
C ALA A 101 7.81 -5.09 -2.42
N GLY A 102 8.20 -3.88 -2.85
CA GLY A 102 8.81 -3.69 -4.16
C GLY A 102 10.17 -4.37 -4.30
N LEU A 103 11.05 -4.29 -3.28
CA LEU A 103 12.34 -4.97 -3.30
C LEU A 103 12.19 -6.49 -3.22
N ALA A 104 11.29 -6.98 -2.37
CA ALA A 104 11.05 -8.41 -2.23
C ALA A 104 10.55 -9.02 -3.55
N VAL A 105 9.60 -8.37 -4.21
CA VAL A 105 9.07 -8.84 -5.49
C VAL A 105 10.10 -8.73 -6.62
N GLN A 106 10.90 -7.66 -6.64
CA GLN A 106 12.00 -7.52 -7.61
C GLN A 106 13.03 -8.64 -7.46
N ARG A 107 13.30 -9.07 -6.24
CA ARG A 107 14.30 -10.11 -5.96
C ARG A 107 13.78 -11.52 -6.22
N MET A 108 12.52 -11.79 -5.83
CA MET A 108 11.90 -13.12 -5.95
C MET A 108 11.22 -13.34 -7.31
N GLN A 109 10.87 -12.28 -8.02
CA GLN A 109 10.12 -12.28 -9.30
C GLN A 109 8.75 -12.98 -9.24
N ASP A 110 8.33 -13.39 -8.05
CA ASP A 110 7.06 -14.05 -7.76
C ASP A 110 6.34 -13.35 -6.60
N VAL A 111 5.03 -13.23 -6.71
CA VAL A 111 4.19 -12.69 -5.65
C VAL A 111 3.41 -13.84 -5.03
N THR A 112 3.87 -14.29 -3.86
CA THR A 112 3.21 -15.34 -3.08
C THR A 112 2.44 -14.73 -1.92
N LEU A 113 1.41 -15.46 -1.43
CA LEU A 113 0.67 -15.03 -0.23
C LEU A 113 1.58 -14.87 1.00
N TRP A 114 2.55 -15.76 1.16
CA TRP A 114 3.51 -15.70 2.27
C TRP A 114 4.40 -14.46 2.20
N LEU A 115 4.84 -14.08 0.99
CA LEU A 115 5.61 -12.86 0.78
C LEU A 115 4.80 -11.63 1.19
N LEU A 116 3.57 -11.51 0.71
CA LEU A 116 2.69 -10.39 1.03
C LEU A 116 2.37 -10.35 2.53
N CYS A 117 2.08 -11.50 3.13
CA CYS A 117 1.84 -11.60 4.57
C CYS A 117 3.04 -11.07 5.38
N SER A 118 4.24 -11.54 5.06
CA SER A 118 5.46 -11.13 5.76
C SER A 118 5.73 -9.62 5.62
N VAL A 119 5.58 -9.07 4.42
CA VAL A 119 5.80 -7.64 4.16
C VAL A 119 4.77 -6.78 4.88
N VAL A 120 3.49 -7.16 4.84
CA VAL A 120 2.42 -6.45 5.56
C VAL A 120 2.68 -6.48 7.06
N LEU A 121 2.99 -7.65 7.64
CA LEU A 121 3.27 -7.77 9.07
C LEU A 121 4.45 -6.89 9.51
N ILE A 122 5.55 -6.88 8.74
CA ILE A 122 6.71 -6.03 9.04
C ILE A 122 6.31 -4.54 9.02
N SER A 123 5.55 -4.10 8.03
CA SER A 123 5.12 -2.71 7.96
C SER A 123 4.18 -2.30 9.10
N GLU A 124 3.30 -3.22 9.54
CA GLU A 124 2.40 -2.97 10.67
C GLU A 124 3.16 -2.82 12.00
N MET A 125 4.16 -3.65 12.24
CA MET A 125 4.98 -3.58 13.46
C MET A 125 5.72 -2.24 13.63
N LEU A 126 5.96 -1.51 12.57
CA LEU A 126 6.64 -0.20 12.61
C LEU A 126 5.71 0.96 12.98
N GLY A 127 4.40 0.75 13.01
CA GLY A 127 3.42 1.76 13.43
C GLY A 127 3.37 2.05 14.92
N GLY A 128 4.18 1.33 15.74
CA GLY A 128 4.15 1.41 17.19
C GLY A 128 3.12 0.49 17.82
N LEU A 129 3.34 0.14 19.10
CA LEU A 129 2.58 -0.91 19.78
C LEU A 129 1.06 -0.66 19.81
N ALA A 130 0.64 0.57 20.10
CA ALA A 130 -0.78 0.91 20.17
C ALA A 130 -1.48 0.85 18.80
N ALA A 131 -0.83 1.34 17.75
CA ALA A 131 -1.35 1.25 16.40
C ALA A 131 -1.40 -0.21 15.92
N THR A 132 -0.36 -1.00 16.19
CA THR A 132 -0.31 -2.42 15.86
C THR A 132 -1.43 -3.20 16.51
N ILE A 133 -1.74 -2.95 17.81
CA ILE A 133 -2.85 -3.60 18.50
C ILE A 133 -4.19 -3.24 17.84
N ALA A 134 -4.41 -1.97 17.50
CA ALA A 134 -5.63 -1.53 16.82
C ALA A 134 -5.78 -2.18 15.43
N ASP A 135 -4.70 -2.23 14.65
CA ASP A 135 -4.67 -2.85 13.32
C ASP A 135 -4.99 -4.36 13.39
N PHE A 136 -4.52 -5.06 14.42
CA PHE A 136 -4.82 -6.49 14.59
C PHE A 136 -6.21 -6.76 15.20
N THR A 137 -6.72 -5.89 16.06
CA THR A 137 -8.02 -6.11 16.73
C THR A 137 -9.20 -5.63 15.90
N ILE A 138 -9.07 -4.46 15.28
CA ILE A 138 -10.13 -3.82 14.50
C ILE A 138 -9.86 -3.91 13.02
N GLY A 139 -8.60 -3.73 12.60
CA GLY A 139 -8.16 -3.67 11.21
C GLY A 139 -7.85 -5.02 10.56
N TRP A 140 -8.08 -6.17 11.25
CA TRP A 140 -7.81 -7.49 10.67
C TRP A 140 -8.50 -7.75 9.30
N PRO A 141 -9.71 -7.22 9.00
CA PRO A 141 -10.28 -7.37 7.66
C PRO A 141 -9.47 -6.64 6.61
N GLY A 142 -8.91 -5.47 6.96
CA GLY A 142 -8.01 -4.72 6.09
C GLY A 142 -6.69 -5.45 5.84
N LEU A 143 -6.13 -6.11 6.86
CA LEU A 143 -4.93 -6.93 6.70
C LEU A 143 -5.20 -8.12 5.75
N LEU A 144 -6.34 -8.79 5.90
CA LEU A 144 -6.76 -9.83 4.97
C LEU A 144 -6.96 -9.28 3.55
N LEU A 145 -7.61 -8.13 3.43
CA LEU A 145 -7.82 -7.47 2.14
C LEU A 145 -6.49 -7.10 1.48
N GLN A 146 -5.50 -6.61 2.24
CA GLN A 146 -4.17 -6.32 1.71
C GLN A 146 -3.47 -7.58 1.18
N VAL A 147 -3.47 -8.67 1.95
CA VAL A 147 -2.77 -9.90 1.57
C VAL A 147 -3.52 -10.63 0.46
N VAL A 148 -4.79 -10.96 0.66
CA VAL A 148 -5.58 -11.75 -0.30
C VAL A 148 -5.99 -10.90 -1.49
N GLY A 149 -6.51 -9.69 -1.27
CA GLY A 149 -6.89 -8.76 -2.33
C GLY A 149 -5.68 -8.32 -3.16
N GLY A 150 -4.57 -7.97 -2.50
CA GLY A 150 -3.31 -7.66 -3.17
C GLY A 150 -2.82 -8.82 -4.04
N TYR A 151 -2.83 -10.04 -3.50
CA TYR A 151 -2.48 -11.25 -4.27
C TYR A 151 -3.37 -11.46 -5.50
N LEU A 152 -4.69 -11.34 -5.34
CA LEU A 152 -5.63 -11.50 -6.45
C LEU A 152 -5.46 -10.42 -7.52
N ILE A 153 -5.31 -9.16 -7.10
CA ILE A 153 -5.11 -8.04 -8.03
C ILE A 153 -3.81 -8.23 -8.82
N VAL A 154 -2.72 -8.52 -8.14
CA VAL A 154 -1.40 -8.64 -8.77
C VAL A 154 -1.31 -9.87 -9.68
N ASN A 155 -1.85 -11.02 -9.28
CA ASN A 155 -1.67 -12.27 -10.01
C ASN A 155 -2.80 -12.62 -10.97
N ARG A 156 -4.03 -12.12 -10.74
CA ARG A 156 -5.22 -12.50 -11.52
C ARG A 156 -5.77 -11.36 -12.36
N ILE A 157 -5.91 -10.17 -11.79
CA ILE A 157 -6.58 -9.03 -12.42
C ILE A 157 -5.58 -8.26 -13.30
N TRP A 158 -4.45 -7.88 -12.74
CA TRP A 158 -3.43 -7.08 -13.44
C TRP A 158 -2.41 -7.98 -14.14
N LYS A 159 -2.83 -8.61 -15.22
CA LYS A 159 -2.02 -9.59 -15.99
C LYS A 159 -1.13 -9.00 -17.08
N TRP A 160 -1.10 -7.70 -17.23
CA TRP A 160 -0.33 -7.04 -18.30
C TRP A 160 1.13 -6.84 -17.92
#